data_6b36891ad12305c96e9ee0bc5459264c
#
_entry.id   6b36891ad12305c96e9ee0bc5459264c
#
_cell.length_a   1.000
_cell.length_b   1.000
_cell.length_c   1.000
_cell.angle_alpha   90.00
_cell.angle_beta   90.00
_cell.angle_gamma   90.00
#
_symmetry.space_group_name_H-M   'P 1'
#
loop_
_entity.id
_entity.type
_entity.pdbx_description
1 polymer ?
#
loop_
_entity_poly.entity_id
_entity_poly.type
_entity_poly.pdbx_seq_one_letter_code
_entity_poly.pdbx_strand_id
1 'polypeptide(L)'
;MAMYVMEEMPDIHGTGEQVLYPRFAMMEQVSTEDLIRQIASSSGFNVGDVEGVITQIGIEMAHQMAEGKSVKLDGIGTFSPSLALCKDKEREKAGEGETHRNARSIVVGNVNFRVDRKMMRRINGRCLLERAPWKSQRSSQKYTPEQRLALAVRYLEEHPFLTVYEYRRLTGLLRTTATNELRQWAYTPGSGIGIDGRGTHRVYIKKT
;
A
#
# COMPACT_ATOMS: atom_id res chain seq x y z
N MET A 1 8.87 9.67 19.67
CA MET A 1 9.89 8.98 18.82
C MET A 1 9.20 8.22 17.72
N ALA A 2 9.74 8.24 16.52
CA ALA A 2 9.21 7.49 15.39
C ALA A 2 9.89 6.11 15.35
N MET A 3 9.11 5.06 15.10
CA MET A 3 9.64 3.71 15.05
C MET A 3 9.92 3.26 13.62
N TYR A 4 10.96 2.44 13.44
CA TYR A 4 11.24 1.79 12.17
C TYR A 4 11.43 0.28 12.34
N VAL A 5 11.09 -0.46 11.30
CA VAL A 5 11.33 -1.90 11.17
C VAL A 5 12.31 -2.15 10.02
N MET A 6 13.06 -3.23 10.10
CA MET A 6 13.87 -3.69 8.97
C MET A 6 13.03 -4.66 8.13
N GLU A 7 12.93 -4.38 6.83
CA GLU A 7 12.23 -5.22 5.86
C GLU A 7 13.22 -5.81 4.84
N GLU A 8 12.94 -7.02 4.41
CA GLU A 8 13.72 -7.65 3.35
C GLU A 8 13.40 -7.02 1.99
N MET A 9 14.43 -6.65 1.27
CA MET A 9 14.29 -6.20 -0.12
C MET A 9 14.10 -7.44 -1.01
N PRO A 10 13.13 -7.41 -1.94
CA PRO A 10 13.03 -8.48 -2.94
C PRO A 10 14.35 -8.61 -3.71
N ASP A 11 14.86 -9.83 -3.81
CA ASP A 11 16.06 -10.10 -4.63
C ASP A 11 15.68 -10.01 -6.12
N ILE A 12 15.82 -8.79 -6.67
CA ILE A 12 15.52 -8.50 -8.08
C ILE A 12 16.61 -9.05 -9.01
N HIS A 13 17.80 -9.28 -8.48
CA HIS A 13 18.95 -9.70 -9.27
C HIS A 13 19.30 -11.19 -9.14
N GLY A 14 18.56 -11.94 -8.30
CA GLY A 14 18.79 -13.39 -8.12
C GLY A 14 20.14 -13.74 -7.49
N THR A 15 20.73 -12.84 -6.70
CA THR A 15 22.02 -13.03 -6.04
C THR A 15 21.94 -13.94 -4.82
N GLY A 16 20.74 -14.20 -4.32
CA GLY A 16 20.51 -14.96 -3.09
C GLY A 16 20.83 -14.19 -1.80
N GLU A 17 21.27 -12.95 -1.90
CA GLU A 17 21.54 -12.09 -0.75
C GLU A 17 20.27 -11.40 -0.26
N GLN A 18 19.93 -11.60 1.00
CA GLN A 18 18.81 -10.90 1.66
C GLN A 18 19.30 -9.57 2.22
N VAL A 19 19.04 -8.50 1.49
CA VAL A 19 19.36 -7.14 1.93
C VAL A 19 18.17 -6.58 2.74
N LEU A 20 18.48 -6.04 3.93
CA LEU A 20 17.49 -5.40 4.79
C LEU A 20 17.51 -3.88 4.58
N TYR A 21 16.33 -3.27 4.49
CA TYR A 21 16.21 -1.82 4.46
C TYR A 21 15.26 -1.31 5.57
N PRO A 22 15.51 -0.12 6.10
CA PRO A 22 14.67 0.46 7.14
C PRO A 22 13.37 1.01 6.52
N ARG A 23 12.26 0.75 7.20
CA ARG A 23 10.94 1.30 6.86
C ARG A 23 10.26 1.84 8.10
N PHE A 24 9.60 2.99 7.99
CA PHE A 24 8.78 3.49 9.09
C PHE A 24 7.68 2.50 9.48
N ALA A 25 7.57 2.22 10.77
CA ALA A 25 6.39 1.59 11.33
C ALA A 25 5.31 2.67 11.48
N MET A 26 4.52 2.89 10.41
CA MET A 26 3.44 3.88 10.44
C MET A 26 2.42 3.47 11.48
N MET A 27 2.25 4.32 12.50
CA MET A 27 1.36 4.05 13.63
C MET A 27 -0.01 4.67 13.42
N GLU A 28 -0.06 5.86 12.83
CA GLU A 28 -1.27 6.67 12.75
C GLU A 28 -1.26 7.54 11.49
N GLN A 29 -2.44 7.86 11.00
CA GLN A 29 -2.65 8.86 9.96
C GLN A 29 -3.36 10.05 10.60
N VAL A 30 -2.68 11.19 10.64
CA VAL A 30 -3.28 12.46 11.11
C VAL A 30 -4.31 12.94 10.11
N SER A 31 -5.51 13.24 10.57
CA SER A 31 -6.58 13.76 9.73
C SER A 31 -6.35 15.24 9.35
N THR A 32 -7.03 15.70 8.31
CA THR A 32 -7.02 17.13 7.94
C THR A 32 -7.58 17.99 9.08
N GLU A 33 -8.61 17.54 9.76
CA GLU A 33 -9.24 18.22 10.88
C GLU A 33 -8.26 18.40 12.06
N ASP A 34 -7.51 17.33 12.42
CA ASP A 34 -6.51 17.40 13.48
C ASP A 34 -5.36 18.34 13.11
N LEU A 35 -4.94 18.31 11.85
CA LEU A 35 -3.91 19.24 11.34
C LEU A 35 -4.37 20.69 11.42
N ILE A 36 -5.62 20.99 11.03
CA ILE A 36 -6.22 22.32 11.12
C ILE A 36 -6.25 22.80 12.57
N ARG A 37 -6.70 21.96 13.50
CA ARG A 37 -6.71 22.29 14.94
C ARG A 37 -5.32 22.60 15.47
N GLN A 38 -4.32 21.82 15.10
CA GLN A 38 -2.92 22.04 15.49
C GLN A 38 -2.37 23.36 14.94
N ILE A 39 -2.67 23.69 13.67
CA ILE A 39 -2.27 24.95 13.06
C ILE A 39 -2.94 26.12 13.79
N ALA A 40 -4.25 26.07 13.98
CA ALA A 40 -5.01 27.12 14.65
C ALA A 40 -4.48 27.37 16.08
N SER A 41 -4.23 26.30 16.87
CA SER A 41 -3.74 26.42 18.22
C SER A 41 -2.32 26.98 18.31
N SER A 42 -1.47 26.74 17.31
CA SER A 42 -0.06 27.17 17.31
C SER A 42 0.17 28.54 16.66
N SER A 43 -0.75 29.00 15.80
CA SER A 43 -0.60 30.26 15.06
C SER A 43 -1.52 31.38 15.51
N GLY A 44 -2.57 31.05 16.29
CA GLY A 44 -3.62 32.00 16.67
C GLY A 44 -4.64 32.30 15.56
N PHE A 45 -4.57 31.61 14.42
CA PHE A 45 -5.61 31.70 13.40
C PHE A 45 -6.90 31.00 13.85
N ASN A 46 -8.04 31.48 13.33
CA ASN A 46 -9.32 30.81 13.52
C ASN A 46 -9.35 29.46 12.78
N VAL A 47 -9.93 28.44 13.37
CA VAL A 47 -10.09 27.11 12.76
C VAL A 47 -10.75 27.18 11.40
N GLY A 48 -11.84 27.98 11.26
CA GLY A 48 -12.55 28.15 10.00
C GLY A 48 -11.71 28.83 8.91
N ASP A 49 -10.85 29.77 9.28
CA ASP A 49 -9.96 30.44 8.32
C ASP A 49 -8.91 29.45 7.78
N VAL A 50 -8.34 28.63 8.65
CA VAL A 50 -7.37 27.58 8.24
C VAL A 50 -8.03 26.55 7.34
N GLU A 51 -9.23 26.09 7.68
CA GLU A 51 -10.02 25.17 6.86
C GLU A 51 -10.32 25.74 5.48
N GLY A 52 -10.78 27.00 5.45
CA GLY A 52 -11.07 27.73 4.21
C GLY A 52 -9.84 27.85 3.31
N VAL A 53 -8.69 28.18 3.87
CA VAL A 53 -7.43 28.30 3.10
C VAL A 53 -7.00 26.93 2.55
N ILE A 54 -7.05 25.86 3.34
CA ILE A 54 -6.67 24.51 2.89
C ILE A 54 -7.60 24.04 1.75
N THR A 55 -8.90 24.27 1.91
CA THR A 55 -9.91 23.92 0.88
C THR A 55 -9.65 24.71 -0.40
N GLN A 56 -9.42 26.01 -0.30
CA GLN A 56 -9.17 26.87 -1.47
C GLN A 56 -7.86 26.53 -2.18
N ILE A 57 -6.81 26.15 -1.45
CA ILE A 57 -5.57 25.63 -2.05
C ILE A 57 -5.86 24.41 -2.91
N GLY A 58 -6.65 23.45 -2.41
CA GLY A 58 -7.01 22.26 -3.17
C GLY A 58 -7.77 22.57 -4.47
N ILE A 59 -8.74 23.48 -4.41
CA ILE A 59 -9.54 23.90 -5.56
C ILE A 59 -8.64 24.60 -6.60
N GLU A 60 -7.83 25.56 -6.16
CA GLU A 60 -6.98 26.33 -7.05
C GLU A 60 -5.89 25.45 -7.69
N MET A 61 -5.30 24.55 -6.93
CA MET A 61 -4.35 23.57 -7.46
C MET A 61 -4.97 22.70 -8.55
N ALA A 62 -6.20 22.23 -8.34
CA ALA A 62 -6.91 21.43 -9.34
C ALA A 62 -7.17 22.23 -10.62
N HIS A 63 -7.56 23.51 -10.48
CA HIS A 63 -7.77 24.43 -11.60
C HIS A 63 -6.48 24.63 -12.41
N GLN A 64 -5.38 24.99 -11.77
CA GLN A 64 -4.10 25.22 -12.45
C GLN A 64 -3.56 23.94 -13.12
N MET A 65 -3.72 22.78 -12.46
CA MET A 65 -3.28 21.50 -13.04
C MET A 65 -4.16 21.06 -14.21
N ALA A 66 -5.44 21.38 -14.22
CA ALA A 66 -6.33 21.12 -15.36
C ALA A 66 -5.91 21.90 -16.62
N GLU A 67 -5.25 23.06 -16.45
CA GLU A 67 -4.64 23.82 -17.53
C GLU A 67 -3.24 23.30 -17.95
N GLY A 68 -2.81 22.16 -17.43
CA GLY A 68 -1.51 21.55 -17.73
C GLY A 68 -0.31 22.16 -17.00
N LYS A 69 -0.55 22.98 -15.98
CA LYS A 69 0.51 23.62 -15.19
C LYS A 69 0.93 22.72 -14.02
N SER A 70 2.17 22.86 -13.58
CA SER A 70 2.63 22.33 -12.28
C SER A 70 2.44 23.39 -11.21
N VAL A 71 2.10 22.97 -9.98
CA VAL A 71 1.92 23.87 -8.83
C VAL A 71 3.02 23.62 -7.81
N LYS A 72 3.73 24.68 -7.44
CA LYS A 72 4.76 24.63 -6.40
C LYS A 72 4.27 25.34 -5.14
N LEU A 73 4.32 24.65 -4.03
CA LEU A 73 4.12 25.21 -2.69
C LEU A 73 5.47 25.22 -1.96
N ASP A 74 6.01 26.41 -1.76
CA ASP A 74 7.32 26.58 -1.13
C ASP A 74 7.34 25.98 0.29
N GLY A 75 8.34 25.16 0.55
CA GLY A 75 8.48 24.46 1.82
C GLY A 75 7.62 23.18 1.95
N ILE A 76 6.82 22.87 0.93
CA ILE A 76 6.04 21.62 0.83
C ILE A 76 6.56 20.78 -0.34
N GLY A 77 6.40 21.25 -1.57
CA GLY A 77 6.82 20.53 -2.74
C GLY A 77 6.18 21.02 -4.04
N THR A 78 6.40 20.26 -5.10
CA THR A 78 5.85 20.52 -6.43
C THR A 78 4.93 19.38 -6.84
N PHE A 79 3.76 19.73 -7.33
CA PHE A 79 2.73 18.85 -7.85
C PHE A 79 2.67 18.99 -9.37
N SER A 80 2.69 17.88 -10.09
CA SER A 80 2.68 17.89 -11.55
C SER A 80 1.70 16.85 -12.06
N PRO A 81 0.69 17.22 -12.87
CA PRO A 81 -0.23 16.27 -13.45
C PRO A 81 0.49 15.37 -14.45
N SER A 82 0.05 14.14 -14.59
CA SER A 82 0.49 13.22 -15.63
C SER A 82 -0.71 12.59 -16.33
N LEU A 83 -0.55 12.33 -17.63
CA LEU A 83 -1.59 11.81 -18.47
C LEU A 83 -1.55 10.27 -18.50
N ALA A 84 -2.71 9.66 -18.67
CA ALA A 84 -2.88 8.25 -18.91
C ALA A 84 -3.91 8.02 -20.00
N LEU A 85 -3.88 6.86 -20.63
CA LEU A 85 -4.94 6.44 -21.53
C LEU A 85 -6.15 5.96 -20.72
N CYS A 86 -7.35 6.22 -21.23
CA CYS A 86 -8.57 5.61 -20.70
C CYS A 86 -8.45 4.07 -20.71
N LYS A 87 -9.17 3.41 -19.80
CA LYS A 87 -9.27 1.95 -19.78
C LYS A 87 -9.71 1.46 -21.14
N ASP A 88 -9.17 0.32 -21.58
CA ASP A 88 -9.46 -0.34 -22.86
C ASP A 88 -8.93 0.37 -24.13
N LYS A 89 -7.99 1.30 -23.98
CA LYS A 89 -7.30 1.91 -25.12
C LYS A 89 -5.86 1.43 -25.20
N GLU A 90 -5.48 0.92 -26.36
CA GLU A 90 -4.10 0.55 -26.65
C GLU A 90 -3.20 1.77 -26.79
N ARG A 91 -1.93 1.61 -26.46
CA ARG A 91 -0.91 2.66 -26.65
C ARG A 91 -0.66 2.90 -28.11
N GLU A 92 -0.34 4.15 -28.48
CA GLU A 92 0.21 4.46 -29.80
C GLU A 92 1.59 3.82 -29.94
N LYS A 93 1.88 3.32 -31.14
CA LYS A 93 3.21 2.84 -31.51
C LYS A 93 3.86 3.91 -32.38
N ALA A 94 5.16 4.12 -32.24
CA ALA A 94 5.90 5.03 -33.10
C ALA A 94 6.14 4.38 -34.46
N GLY A 95 5.66 4.98 -35.57
CA GLY A 95 5.83 4.49 -36.92
C GLY A 95 4.94 5.21 -37.93
N GLU A 96 5.21 5.04 -39.22
CA GLU A 96 4.40 5.59 -40.30
C GLU A 96 3.09 4.80 -40.47
N GLY A 97 1.96 5.52 -40.61
CA GLY A 97 0.64 4.89 -40.85
C GLY A 97 -0.13 4.50 -39.57
N GLU A 98 0.30 4.95 -38.41
CA GLU A 98 -0.33 4.56 -37.16
C GLU A 98 -1.55 5.42 -36.77
N THR A 99 -2.44 4.78 -36.00
CA THR A 99 -3.65 5.42 -35.49
C THR A 99 -3.31 6.39 -34.36
N HIS A 100 -3.45 7.69 -34.62
CA HIS A 100 -3.31 8.71 -33.58
C HIS A 100 -4.51 8.66 -32.62
N ARG A 101 -4.22 8.70 -31.33
CA ARG A 101 -5.27 8.80 -30.29
C ARG A 101 -5.75 10.24 -30.18
N ASN A 102 -7.05 10.41 -30.10
CA ASN A 102 -7.63 11.73 -29.87
C ASN A 102 -7.66 12.07 -28.38
N ALA A 103 -7.85 13.34 -28.05
CA ALA A 103 -7.90 13.84 -26.68
C ALA A 103 -8.94 13.15 -25.79
N ARG A 104 -10.03 12.61 -26.36
CA ARG A 104 -11.07 11.86 -25.62
C ARG A 104 -10.57 10.51 -25.07
N SER A 105 -9.45 10.01 -25.58
CA SER A 105 -8.82 8.77 -25.11
C SER A 105 -7.79 9.02 -24.02
N ILE A 106 -7.55 10.26 -23.65
CA ILE A 106 -6.51 10.68 -22.71
C ILE A 106 -7.16 11.35 -21.51
N VAL A 107 -6.70 11.00 -20.31
CA VAL A 107 -7.17 11.57 -19.03
C VAL A 107 -6.00 11.92 -18.14
N VAL A 108 -6.22 12.78 -17.16
CA VAL A 108 -5.25 12.94 -16.07
C VAL A 108 -5.28 11.67 -15.22
N GLY A 109 -4.22 10.92 -15.25
CA GLY A 109 -4.14 9.60 -14.59
C GLY A 109 -3.54 9.67 -13.19
N ASN A 110 -2.70 10.66 -12.92
CA ASN A 110 -2.06 10.84 -11.63
C ASN A 110 -1.55 12.26 -11.43
N VAL A 111 -1.26 12.63 -10.18
CA VAL A 111 -0.50 13.82 -9.81
C VAL A 111 0.78 13.37 -9.12
N ASN A 112 1.91 13.66 -9.74
CA ASN A 112 3.23 13.36 -9.19
C ASN A 112 3.60 14.45 -8.16
N PHE A 113 4.07 14.02 -6.99
CA PHE A 113 4.54 14.90 -5.94
C PHE A 113 6.06 14.80 -5.78
N ARG A 114 6.73 15.94 -5.79
CA ARG A 114 8.14 16.07 -5.49
C ARG A 114 8.33 16.95 -4.27
N VAL A 115 8.80 16.36 -3.17
CA VAL A 115 8.99 17.06 -1.90
C VAL A 115 10.04 18.17 -1.98
N ASP A 116 9.80 19.29 -1.28
CA ASP A 116 10.78 20.38 -1.14
C ASP A 116 11.92 19.98 -0.19
N ARG A 117 13.14 20.35 -0.54
CA ARG A 117 14.33 20.07 0.30
C ARG A 117 14.24 20.69 1.70
N LYS A 118 13.55 21.84 1.84
CA LYS A 118 13.33 22.45 3.17
C LYS A 118 12.45 21.58 4.05
N MET A 119 11.41 20.97 3.48
CA MET A 119 10.55 20.02 4.20
C MET A 119 11.35 18.79 4.66
N MET A 120 12.14 18.19 3.77
CA MET A 120 13.01 17.05 4.11
C MET A 120 13.98 17.38 5.25
N ARG A 121 14.61 18.57 5.20
CA ARG A 121 15.50 19.01 6.30
C ARG A 121 14.76 19.17 7.62
N ARG A 122 13.53 19.73 7.59
CA ARG A 122 12.71 19.89 8.81
C ARG A 122 12.30 18.54 9.41
N ILE A 123 11.92 17.57 8.55
CA ILE A 123 11.58 16.21 8.99
C ILE A 123 12.80 15.57 9.62
N ASN A 124 13.94 15.54 8.94
CA ASN A 124 15.17 14.90 9.44
C ASN A 124 15.68 15.55 10.73
N GLY A 125 15.58 16.88 10.85
CA GLY A 125 16.01 17.58 12.07
C GLY A 125 15.13 17.35 13.29
N ARG A 126 13.91 16.82 13.12
CA ARG A 126 12.98 16.52 14.21
C ARG A 126 12.75 15.02 14.43
N CYS A 127 13.17 14.20 13.46
CA CYS A 127 12.93 12.76 13.47
C CYS A 127 13.95 12.07 14.38
N LEU A 128 13.47 11.60 15.54
CA LEU A 128 14.21 10.69 16.42
C LEU A 128 13.70 9.28 16.16
N LEU A 129 14.59 8.41 15.62
CA LEU A 129 14.25 7.05 15.19
C LEU A 129 14.63 6.04 16.26
N GLU A 130 13.73 5.12 16.52
CA GLU A 130 13.95 3.95 17.35
C GLU A 130 13.57 2.69 16.62
N ARG A 131 14.35 1.63 16.77
CA ARG A 131 14.01 0.33 16.18
C ARG A 131 12.85 -0.30 16.92
N ALA A 132 11.80 -0.64 16.20
CA ALA A 132 10.65 -1.30 16.80
C ALA A 132 11.05 -2.67 17.38
N PRO A 133 10.53 -3.07 18.54
CA PRO A 133 10.80 -4.36 19.15
C PRO A 133 10.13 -5.53 18.39
N TRP A 134 9.23 -5.23 17.48
CA TRP A 134 8.58 -6.21 16.60
C TRP A 134 9.16 -6.18 15.18
N LYS A 135 9.01 -7.28 14.48
CA LYS A 135 9.37 -7.38 13.05
C LYS A 135 8.22 -6.87 12.18
N SER A 136 8.56 -6.44 10.96
CA SER A 136 7.54 -6.11 9.94
C SER A 136 6.56 -7.27 9.75
N GLN A 137 5.27 -6.96 9.67
CA GLN A 137 4.21 -7.96 9.41
C GLN A 137 4.15 -8.33 7.92
N ARG A 138 5.29 -8.58 7.27
CA ARG A 138 5.30 -9.20 5.96
C ARG A 138 5.07 -10.70 6.08
N SER A 139 4.59 -11.31 4.99
CA SER A 139 4.45 -12.75 4.88
C SER A 139 5.71 -13.43 5.39
N SER A 140 5.58 -14.18 6.46
CA SER A 140 6.69 -14.89 7.08
C SER A 140 7.24 -15.91 6.09
N GLN A 141 8.55 -15.86 5.85
CA GLN A 141 9.27 -16.92 5.14
C GLN A 141 9.75 -18.04 6.07
N LYS A 142 9.23 -18.09 7.31
CA LYS A 142 9.58 -19.10 8.31
C LYS A 142 9.35 -20.52 7.82
N TYR A 143 8.35 -20.70 6.97
CA TYR A 143 7.95 -22.01 6.44
C TYR A 143 7.89 -21.96 4.91
N THR A 144 8.32 -23.04 4.25
CA THR A 144 8.07 -23.22 2.81
C THR A 144 6.58 -23.45 2.53
N PRO A 145 6.09 -23.28 1.29
CA PRO A 145 4.70 -23.58 0.96
C PRO A 145 4.27 -24.98 1.37
N GLU A 146 5.14 -25.98 1.17
CA GLU A 146 4.88 -27.38 1.52
C GLU A 146 4.78 -27.56 3.05
N GLN A 147 5.63 -26.91 3.80
CA GLN A 147 5.57 -26.92 5.27
C GLN A 147 4.29 -26.26 5.79
N ARG A 148 3.86 -25.16 5.14
CA ARG A 148 2.60 -24.49 5.49
C ARG A 148 1.38 -25.34 5.16
N LEU A 149 1.41 -26.06 4.04
CA LEU A 149 0.38 -27.05 3.70
C LEU A 149 0.30 -28.16 4.75
N ALA A 150 1.44 -28.71 5.14
CA ALA A 150 1.51 -29.75 6.18
C ALA A 150 0.94 -29.24 7.53
N LEU A 151 1.24 -27.99 7.91
CA LEU A 151 0.66 -27.36 9.11
C LEU A 151 -0.86 -27.23 9.01
N ALA A 152 -1.39 -26.83 7.84
CA ALA A 152 -2.82 -26.69 7.62
C ALA A 152 -3.55 -28.04 7.69
N VAL A 153 -2.99 -29.07 7.04
CA VAL A 153 -3.55 -30.43 7.05
C VAL A 153 -3.55 -30.99 8.47
N ARG A 154 -2.42 -30.87 9.19
CA ARG A 154 -2.33 -31.30 10.59
C ARG A 154 -3.34 -30.59 11.48
N TYR A 155 -3.53 -29.30 11.32
CA TYR A 155 -4.55 -28.55 12.06
C TYR A 155 -5.96 -29.09 11.81
N LEU A 156 -6.26 -29.43 10.54
CA LEU A 156 -7.55 -30.01 10.14
C LEU A 156 -7.74 -31.47 10.59
N GLU A 157 -6.73 -32.13 11.12
CA GLU A 157 -6.87 -33.44 11.78
C GLU A 157 -7.47 -33.31 13.18
N GLU A 158 -7.19 -32.19 13.84
CA GLU A 158 -7.61 -31.93 15.22
C GLU A 158 -8.85 -31.00 15.27
N HIS A 159 -9.15 -30.28 14.17
CA HIS A 159 -10.21 -29.27 14.11
C HIS A 159 -11.12 -29.48 12.90
N PRO A 160 -12.44 -29.22 13.03
CA PRO A 160 -13.40 -29.46 11.95
C PRO A 160 -13.22 -28.52 10.75
N PHE A 161 -12.67 -27.35 10.97
CA PHE A 161 -12.41 -26.34 9.92
C PHE A 161 -11.21 -25.46 10.28
N LEU A 162 -10.65 -24.81 9.26
CA LEU A 162 -9.56 -23.85 9.36
C LEU A 162 -10.01 -22.50 8.76
N THR A 163 -9.92 -21.44 9.53
CA THR A 163 -10.16 -20.09 9.04
C THR A 163 -8.87 -19.44 8.54
N VAL A 164 -8.99 -18.41 7.71
CA VAL A 164 -7.82 -17.59 7.29
C VAL A 164 -7.12 -16.97 8.51
N TYR A 165 -7.86 -16.63 9.55
CA TYR A 165 -7.30 -16.07 10.79
C TYR A 165 -6.38 -17.08 11.51
N GLU A 166 -6.84 -18.30 11.72
CA GLU A 166 -6.08 -19.35 12.36
C GLU A 166 -4.86 -19.76 11.52
N TYR A 167 -5.05 -19.89 10.22
CA TYR A 167 -3.96 -20.18 9.30
C TYR A 167 -2.85 -19.12 9.34
N ARG A 168 -3.22 -17.83 9.44
CA ARG A 168 -2.26 -16.75 9.65
C ARG A 168 -1.47 -16.88 10.95
N ARG A 169 -2.13 -17.29 12.02
CA ARG A 169 -1.46 -17.52 13.32
C ARG A 169 -0.46 -18.67 13.26
N LEU A 170 -0.81 -19.74 12.57
CA LEU A 170 0.06 -20.90 12.38
C LEU A 170 1.28 -20.59 11.52
N THR A 171 1.09 -19.84 10.44
CA THR A 171 2.12 -19.65 9.41
C THR A 171 2.83 -18.30 9.47
N GLY A 172 2.26 -17.30 10.14
CA GLY A 172 2.76 -15.93 10.15
C GLY A 172 2.50 -15.14 8.86
N LEU A 173 1.68 -15.66 7.95
CA LEU A 173 1.37 -15.01 6.68
C LEU A 173 0.46 -13.78 6.86
N LEU A 174 0.56 -12.82 5.94
CA LEU A 174 -0.41 -11.74 5.80
C LEU A 174 -1.77 -12.29 5.32
N ARG A 175 -2.85 -11.57 5.67
CA ARG A 175 -4.23 -12.01 5.35
C ARG A 175 -4.43 -12.30 3.86
N THR A 176 -3.94 -11.43 2.98
CA THR A 176 -4.08 -11.59 1.53
C THR A 176 -3.34 -12.82 1.03
N THR A 177 -2.08 -13.00 1.44
CA THR A 177 -1.25 -14.15 1.06
C THR A 177 -1.87 -15.45 1.60
N ALA A 178 -2.27 -15.48 2.86
CA ALA A 178 -2.92 -16.63 3.48
C ALA A 178 -4.23 -17.00 2.77
N THR A 179 -5.05 -16.02 2.41
CA THR A 179 -6.29 -16.25 1.67
C THR A 179 -6.03 -16.83 0.28
N ASN A 180 -5.06 -16.27 -0.44
CA ASN A 180 -4.72 -16.74 -1.79
C ASN A 180 -4.13 -18.15 -1.77
N GLU A 181 -3.25 -18.43 -0.82
CA GLU A 181 -2.60 -19.75 -0.68
C GLU A 181 -3.61 -20.83 -0.29
N LEU A 182 -4.46 -20.59 0.70
CA LEU A 182 -5.52 -21.54 1.07
C LEU A 182 -6.51 -21.78 -0.08
N ARG A 183 -6.83 -20.72 -0.83
CA ARG A 183 -7.69 -20.86 -2.02
C ARG A 183 -7.02 -21.69 -3.09
N GLN A 184 -5.74 -21.46 -3.38
CA GLN A 184 -4.97 -22.23 -4.35
C GLN A 184 -4.96 -23.71 -3.99
N TRP A 185 -4.66 -24.06 -2.74
CA TRP A 185 -4.66 -25.46 -2.30
C TRP A 185 -6.03 -26.11 -2.38
N ALA A 186 -7.08 -25.40 -2.03
CA ALA A 186 -8.43 -25.93 -2.10
C ALA A 186 -8.87 -26.30 -3.54
N TYR A 187 -8.27 -25.67 -4.53
CA TYR A 187 -8.47 -26.02 -5.95
C TYR A 187 -7.39 -26.96 -6.51
N THR A 188 -6.32 -27.23 -5.78
CA THR A 188 -5.25 -28.14 -6.19
C THR A 188 -5.64 -29.58 -5.83
N PRO A 189 -5.78 -30.49 -6.81
CA PRO A 189 -6.02 -31.90 -6.53
C PRO A 189 -4.93 -32.51 -5.65
N GLY A 190 -5.33 -33.30 -4.65
CA GLY A 190 -4.39 -33.98 -3.76
C GLY A 190 -3.84 -33.12 -2.61
N SER A 191 -4.23 -31.86 -2.46
CA SER A 191 -3.79 -31.00 -1.34
C SER A 191 -4.34 -31.39 0.02
N GLY A 192 -5.43 -32.18 0.06
CA GLY A 192 -6.14 -32.54 1.29
C GLY A 192 -6.99 -31.42 1.88
N ILE A 193 -7.10 -30.25 1.21
CA ILE A 193 -7.87 -29.09 1.66
C ILE A 193 -9.07 -28.87 0.74
N GLY A 194 -10.24 -28.69 1.32
CA GLY A 194 -11.49 -28.30 0.66
C GLY A 194 -11.99 -26.93 1.12
N ILE A 195 -13.01 -26.42 0.47
CA ILE A 195 -13.72 -25.19 0.84
C ILE A 195 -15.14 -25.55 1.26
N ASP A 196 -15.61 -24.93 2.34
CA ASP A 196 -17.01 -24.92 2.74
C ASP A 196 -17.47 -23.50 2.99
N GLY A 197 -18.78 -23.26 2.87
CA GLY A 197 -19.39 -21.94 3.02
C GLY A 197 -19.21 -21.01 1.81
N ARG A 198 -19.87 -19.85 1.86
CA ARG A 198 -19.84 -18.82 0.82
C ARG A 198 -19.54 -17.43 1.37
N GLY A 199 -18.95 -16.57 0.58
CA GLY A 199 -18.68 -15.17 0.92
C GLY A 199 -17.80 -15.01 2.15
N THR A 200 -18.28 -14.30 3.15
CA THR A 200 -17.58 -14.02 4.41
C THR A 200 -17.53 -15.20 5.37
N HIS A 201 -18.41 -16.17 5.19
CA HIS A 201 -18.49 -17.41 6.02
C HIS A 201 -17.68 -18.57 5.44
N ARG A 202 -16.77 -18.29 4.52
CA ARG A 202 -15.89 -19.30 3.94
C ARG A 202 -14.91 -19.84 4.95
N VAL A 203 -14.87 -21.16 5.08
CA VAL A 203 -13.90 -21.91 5.87
C VAL A 203 -13.24 -22.99 5.03
N TYR A 204 -12.14 -23.52 5.48
CA TYR A 204 -11.42 -24.58 4.82
C TYR A 204 -11.55 -25.85 5.66
N ILE A 205 -11.79 -26.96 4.99
CA ILE A 205 -12.06 -28.26 5.64
C ILE A 205 -11.11 -29.33 5.10
N LYS A 206 -10.96 -30.43 5.82
CA LYS A 206 -10.23 -31.60 5.32
C LYS A 206 -11.01 -32.22 4.17
N LYS A 207 -10.35 -32.36 3.02
CA LYS A 207 -10.92 -33.06 1.88
C LYS A 207 -10.48 -34.51 1.91
N THR A 208 -11.45 -35.40 1.98
CA THR A 208 -11.27 -36.84 1.90
C THR A 208 -10.95 -37.27 0.46
#